data_3cd757afd21d1c688041c3847254110a
#
_entry.id   3cd757afd21d1c688041c3847254110a
#
_cell.length_a   1.000
_cell.length_b   1.000
_cell.length_c   1.000
_cell.angle_alpha   90.00
_cell.angle_beta   90.00
_cell.angle_gamma   90.00
#
_symmetry.space_group_name_H-M   'P 1'
#
loop_
_entity.id
_entity.type
_entity.pdbx_description
1 polymer ?
#
loop_
_entity_poly.entity_id
_entity_poly.type
_entity_poly.pdbx_seq_one_letter_code
_entity_poly.pdbx_strand_id
1 'polypeptide(L)'
;RNCKDLIKVSGNFIMKNNHQMRKKLKSSKKLKKPIKIIYYKSIKDSFEKLILDIYSENNNGIMVLGRNNNDIYKYLNSNFRLENQNIIYLKNENIKIRYLTVHKSKGLEEENVIIINLENKINGFPSKIENNEILKYVLNENDNYPYEEERRLFYVALTRTKNIVYLFVNKKNESIFVKEIINNYKSCIQIFKNYL
;
A
#
# COMPACT_ATOMS: atom_id res chain seq x y z
N ARG A 1 -8.34 -15.29 0.97
CA ARG A 1 -9.09 -14.02 0.87
C ARG A 1 -8.87 -13.20 2.12
N ASN A 2 -9.15 -11.90 2.04
CA ASN A 2 -8.89 -10.91 3.07
C ASN A 2 -9.57 -11.23 4.41
N CYS A 3 -8.92 -10.86 5.52
CA CYS A 3 -9.52 -11.03 6.85
C CYS A 3 -10.60 -9.98 7.13
N LYS A 4 -11.43 -10.23 8.16
CA LYS A 4 -12.58 -9.41 8.52
C LYS A 4 -12.21 -7.93 8.76
N ASP A 5 -11.13 -7.67 9.51
CA ASP A 5 -10.71 -6.31 9.86
C ASP A 5 -10.19 -5.54 8.63
N LEU A 6 -9.48 -6.21 7.71
CA LEU A 6 -9.03 -5.59 6.48
C LEU A 6 -10.21 -5.23 5.56
N ILE A 7 -11.19 -6.14 5.42
CA ILE A 7 -12.43 -5.86 4.67
C ILE A 7 -13.17 -4.67 5.26
N LYS A 8 -13.28 -4.58 6.60
CA LYS A 8 -13.92 -3.47 7.28
C LYS A 8 -13.22 -2.14 6.97
N VAL A 9 -11.88 -2.10 7.12
CA VAL A 9 -11.11 -0.86 6.90
C VAL A 9 -11.16 -0.44 5.44
N SER A 10 -10.82 -1.35 4.52
CA SER A 10 -10.78 -1.04 3.09
C SER A 10 -12.16 -0.70 2.52
N GLY A 11 -13.20 -1.44 2.96
CA GLY A 11 -14.58 -1.19 2.57
C GLY A 11 -15.07 0.18 3.04
N ASN A 12 -14.88 0.51 4.32
CA ASN A 12 -15.28 1.82 4.84
C ASN A 12 -14.46 2.97 4.23
N PHE A 13 -13.17 2.73 3.92
CA PHE A 13 -12.32 3.72 3.27
C PHE A 13 -12.85 4.10 1.89
N ILE A 14 -13.19 3.10 1.05
CA ILE A 14 -13.71 3.37 -0.30
C ILE A 14 -15.13 3.92 -0.30
N MET A 15 -15.96 3.49 0.66
CA MET A 15 -17.37 3.89 0.78
C MET A 15 -17.59 5.32 1.27
N LYS A 16 -16.55 6.06 1.63
CA LYS A 16 -16.64 7.50 1.85
C LYS A 16 -16.97 8.27 0.57
N ASN A 17 -16.68 7.69 -0.59
CA ASN A 17 -17.21 8.15 -1.86
C ASN A 17 -18.64 7.63 -2.03
N ASN A 18 -19.64 8.53 -2.05
CA ASN A 18 -21.05 8.21 -2.14
C ASN A 18 -21.45 7.55 -3.47
N HIS A 19 -20.62 7.69 -4.53
CA HIS A 19 -20.87 7.10 -5.84
C HIS A 19 -20.46 5.63 -5.93
N GLN A 20 -19.92 5.03 -4.86
CA GLN A 20 -19.50 3.63 -4.86
C GLN A 20 -20.66 2.67 -4.56
N MET A 21 -20.76 1.60 -5.37
CA MET A 21 -21.71 0.52 -5.10
C MET A 21 -21.36 -0.25 -3.82
N ARG A 22 -22.31 -0.36 -2.90
CA ARG A 22 -22.13 -1.11 -1.66
C ARG A 22 -22.09 -2.62 -1.93
N LYS A 23 -20.93 -3.25 -1.76
CA LYS A 23 -20.79 -4.72 -1.76
C LYS A 23 -20.56 -5.20 -0.32
N LYS A 24 -21.45 -6.04 0.20
CA LYS A 24 -21.25 -6.69 1.50
C LYS A 24 -20.28 -7.86 1.32
N LEU A 25 -19.00 -7.63 1.57
CA LEU A 25 -18.01 -8.70 1.63
C LEU A 25 -18.02 -9.34 3.03
N LYS A 26 -18.00 -10.67 3.07
CA LYS A 26 -17.93 -11.44 4.33
C LYS A 26 -16.66 -12.30 4.32
N SER A 27 -16.03 -12.44 5.47
CA SER A 27 -14.91 -13.34 5.70
C SER A 27 -14.99 -13.98 7.08
N SER A 28 -14.65 -15.26 7.15
CA SER A 28 -14.46 -15.98 8.40
C SER A 28 -13.05 -15.82 8.97
N LYS A 29 -12.09 -15.38 8.13
CA LYS A 29 -10.69 -15.22 8.52
C LYS A 29 -10.52 -14.06 9.52
N LYS A 30 -9.99 -14.38 10.70
CA LYS A 30 -9.69 -13.41 11.77
C LYS A 30 -8.19 -13.25 11.87
N LEU A 31 -7.68 -12.05 11.64
CA LEU A 31 -6.31 -11.63 11.93
C LEU A 31 -6.37 -10.37 12.77
N LYS A 32 -5.66 -10.34 13.87
CA LYS A 32 -5.54 -9.12 14.67
C LYS A 32 -4.63 -8.12 13.97
N LYS A 33 -5.13 -6.90 13.78
CA LYS A 33 -4.37 -5.77 13.22
C LYS A 33 -3.63 -6.10 11.90
N PRO A 34 -4.36 -6.47 10.85
CA PRO A 34 -3.78 -6.90 9.57
C PRO A 34 -3.09 -5.77 8.79
N ILE A 35 -3.25 -4.52 9.24
CA ILE A 35 -2.61 -3.35 8.66
C ILE A 35 -1.49 -2.91 9.59
N LYS A 36 -0.25 -3.03 9.13
CA LYS A 36 0.95 -2.60 9.85
C LYS A 36 1.48 -1.30 9.23
N ILE A 37 1.64 -0.25 10.02
CA ILE A 37 2.21 1.03 9.59
C ILE A 37 3.66 1.06 10.03
N ILE A 38 4.56 1.19 9.06
CA ILE A 38 6.01 1.15 9.23
C ILE A 38 6.56 2.54 8.97
N TYR A 39 6.90 3.28 10.00
CA TYR A 39 7.58 4.55 9.87
C TYR A 39 9.08 4.35 9.71
N TYR A 40 9.66 4.93 8.66
CA TYR A 40 11.09 4.84 8.38
C TYR A 40 11.81 6.18 8.52
N LYS A 41 13.10 6.10 8.82
CA LYS A 41 14.06 7.22 8.80
C LYS A 41 14.99 7.13 7.59
N SER A 42 15.73 6.03 7.48
CA SER A 42 16.49 5.68 6.29
C SER A 42 15.62 4.80 5.39
N ILE A 43 15.32 5.30 4.19
CA ILE A 43 14.38 4.62 3.28
C ILE A 43 14.89 3.24 2.88
N LYS A 44 16.16 3.13 2.49
CA LYS A 44 16.76 1.91 1.96
C LYS A 44 17.03 0.86 3.03
N ASP A 45 17.63 1.28 4.16
CA ASP A 45 17.97 0.36 5.25
C ASP A 45 16.72 -0.16 5.95
N SER A 46 15.72 0.72 6.14
CA SER A 46 14.45 0.34 6.72
C SER A 46 13.65 -0.58 5.81
N PHE A 47 13.76 -0.42 4.49
CA PHE A 47 13.10 -1.30 3.53
C PHE A 47 13.74 -2.69 3.53
N GLU A 48 15.07 -2.78 3.49
CA GLU A 48 15.80 -4.05 3.60
C GLU A 48 15.43 -4.77 4.90
N LYS A 49 15.48 -4.06 6.03
CA LYS A 49 15.09 -4.61 7.33
C LYS A 49 13.65 -5.14 7.33
N LEU A 50 12.69 -4.38 6.76
CA LEU A 50 11.29 -4.83 6.68
C LEU A 50 11.15 -6.13 5.88
N ILE A 51 11.84 -6.25 4.75
CA ILE A 51 11.86 -7.47 3.93
C ILE A 51 12.36 -8.65 4.75
N LEU A 52 13.47 -8.48 5.48
CA LEU A 52 14.05 -9.53 6.31
C LEU A 52 13.15 -9.92 7.47
N ASP A 53 12.53 -8.95 8.13
CA ASP A 53 11.60 -9.20 9.23
C ASP A 53 10.37 -10.00 8.75
N ILE A 54 9.80 -9.64 7.60
CA ILE A 54 8.67 -10.37 7.00
C ILE A 54 9.08 -11.81 6.64
N TYR A 55 10.25 -11.98 6.04
CA TYR A 55 10.74 -13.29 5.65
C TYR A 55 10.99 -14.19 6.87
N SER A 56 11.59 -13.64 7.93
CA SER A 56 11.85 -14.39 9.17
C SER A 56 10.58 -14.83 9.90
N GLU A 57 9.50 -14.01 9.81
CA GLU A 57 8.22 -14.36 10.45
C GLU A 57 7.53 -15.55 9.77
N ASN A 58 7.54 -15.64 8.43
CA ASN A 58 6.63 -16.54 7.71
C ASN A 58 7.21 -17.24 6.47
N ASN A 59 8.40 -16.89 6.01
CA ASN A 59 9.04 -17.39 4.77
C ASN A 59 8.10 -17.37 3.54
N ASN A 60 7.15 -16.43 3.51
CA ASN A 60 6.13 -16.31 2.48
C ASN A 60 6.50 -15.25 1.44
N GLY A 61 5.85 -15.31 0.26
CA GLY A 61 6.03 -14.32 -0.80
C GLY A 61 5.66 -12.90 -0.37
N ILE A 62 6.37 -11.94 -0.93
CA ILE A 62 6.19 -10.51 -0.68
C ILE A 62 5.89 -9.82 -2.01
N MET A 63 4.79 -9.08 -2.06
CA MET A 63 4.47 -8.19 -3.18
C MET A 63 4.62 -6.75 -2.73
N VAL A 64 5.46 -6.00 -3.44
CA VAL A 64 5.63 -4.56 -3.23
C VAL A 64 4.79 -3.82 -4.25
N LEU A 65 3.95 -2.90 -3.80
CA LEU A 65 3.07 -2.11 -4.65
C LEU A 65 3.44 -0.63 -4.60
N GLY A 66 3.72 -0.06 -5.77
CA GLY A 66 3.91 1.38 -5.96
C GLY A 66 2.81 1.98 -6.84
N ARG A 67 2.73 3.32 -6.87
CA ARG A 67 1.84 4.05 -7.77
C ARG A 67 2.37 4.06 -9.21
N ASN A 68 3.70 4.21 -9.38
CA ASN A 68 4.39 4.33 -10.65
C ASN A 68 5.46 3.26 -10.81
N ASN A 69 5.83 2.92 -12.06
CA ASN A 69 6.85 1.88 -12.34
C ASN A 69 8.21 2.17 -11.67
N ASN A 70 8.57 3.44 -11.54
CA ASN A 70 9.88 3.87 -11.05
C ASN A 70 9.93 4.08 -9.52
N ASP A 71 8.82 3.93 -8.81
CA ASP A 71 8.78 4.18 -7.37
C ASP A 71 9.77 3.30 -6.60
N ILE A 72 9.94 2.07 -7.04
CA ILE A 72 10.76 1.06 -6.35
C ILE A 72 12.25 1.45 -6.24
N TYR A 73 12.80 2.16 -7.21
CA TYR A 73 14.24 2.47 -7.25
C TYR A 73 14.72 3.30 -6.04
N LYS A 74 13.84 4.05 -5.41
CA LYS A 74 14.16 4.82 -4.20
C LYS A 74 14.45 3.91 -2.99
N TYR A 75 13.91 2.68 -2.99
CA TYR A 75 13.87 1.78 -1.84
C TYR A 75 15.00 0.75 -1.88
N LEU A 76 15.54 0.46 -3.09
CA LEU A 76 16.58 -0.53 -3.27
C LEU A 76 17.97 0.05 -2.97
N ASN A 77 18.78 -0.71 -2.23
CA ASN A 77 20.21 -0.49 -2.05
C ASN A 77 21.00 -1.51 -2.88
N SER A 78 22.34 -1.53 -2.72
CA SER A 78 23.23 -2.44 -3.44
C SER A 78 23.02 -3.94 -3.15
N ASN A 79 22.24 -4.27 -2.11
CA ASN A 79 21.92 -5.67 -1.78
C ASN A 79 20.74 -6.22 -2.61
N PHE A 80 20.11 -5.37 -3.43
CA PHE A 80 18.99 -5.77 -4.27
C PHE A 80 19.25 -5.56 -5.75
N ARG A 81 18.74 -6.46 -6.57
CA ARG A 81 18.71 -6.35 -8.03
C ARG A 81 17.27 -6.48 -8.51
N LEU A 82 16.85 -5.59 -9.41
CA LEU A 82 15.53 -5.64 -10.04
C LEU A 82 15.67 -6.29 -11.41
N GLU A 83 14.99 -7.42 -11.61
CA GLU A 83 14.89 -8.12 -12.89
C GLU A 83 13.42 -8.19 -13.30
N ASN A 84 13.04 -7.40 -14.30
CA ASN A 84 11.64 -7.24 -14.72
C ASN A 84 10.75 -6.79 -13.53
N GLN A 85 9.99 -7.72 -12.95
CA GLN A 85 9.13 -7.49 -11.79
C GLN A 85 9.66 -8.15 -10.51
N ASN A 86 10.73 -8.91 -10.59
CA ASN A 86 11.30 -9.62 -9.45
C ASN A 86 12.40 -8.78 -8.80
N ILE A 87 12.32 -8.62 -7.49
CA ILE A 87 13.37 -8.03 -6.68
C ILE A 87 14.15 -9.17 -6.07
N ILE A 88 15.41 -9.30 -6.48
CA ILE A 88 16.33 -10.33 -6.01
C ILE A 88 17.14 -9.75 -4.86
N TYR A 89 17.09 -10.38 -3.70
CA TYR A 89 17.95 -10.05 -2.58
C TYR A 89 19.24 -10.86 -2.67
N LEU A 90 20.35 -10.20 -2.98
CA LEU A 90 21.62 -10.84 -3.35
C LEU A 90 22.25 -11.69 -2.22
N LYS A 91 21.93 -11.40 -0.95
CA LYS A 91 22.41 -12.18 0.20
C LYS A 91 21.58 -13.44 0.47
N ASN A 92 20.35 -13.54 -0.08
CA ASN A 92 19.49 -14.70 0.04
C ASN A 92 18.43 -14.69 -1.08
N GLU A 93 18.70 -15.39 -2.17
CA GLU A 93 17.82 -15.48 -3.33
C GLU A 93 16.53 -16.29 -3.09
N ASN A 94 16.40 -16.97 -1.96
CA ASN A 94 15.17 -17.69 -1.60
C ASN A 94 14.02 -16.72 -1.23
N ILE A 95 14.34 -15.46 -0.93
CA ILE A 95 13.33 -14.45 -0.60
C ILE A 95 12.62 -14.02 -1.88
N LYS A 96 11.38 -14.49 -2.06
CA LYS A 96 10.57 -14.18 -3.23
C LYS A 96 9.89 -12.82 -3.07
N ILE A 97 10.37 -11.82 -3.79
CA ILE A 97 9.83 -10.47 -3.78
C ILE A 97 9.45 -10.07 -5.20
N ARG A 98 8.25 -9.51 -5.37
CA ARG A 98 7.80 -8.99 -6.66
C ARG A 98 7.36 -7.54 -6.53
N TYR A 99 7.75 -6.71 -7.49
CA TYR A 99 7.29 -5.34 -7.59
C TYR A 99 6.26 -5.17 -8.70
N LEU A 100 5.15 -4.51 -8.40
CA LEU A 100 4.11 -4.15 -9.35
C LEU A 100 3.59 -2.73 -9.08
N THR A 101 3.10 -2.06 -10.11
CA THR A 101 2.19 -0.94 -9.86
C THR A 101 0.83 -1.48 -9.40
N VAL A 102 0.09 -0.67 -8.64
CA VAL A 102 -1.25 -1.07 -8.18
C VAL A 102 -2.15 -1.46 -9.35
N HIS A 103 -2.06 -0.76 -10.49
CA HIS A 103 -2.83 -1.11 -11.70
C HIS A 103 -2.53 -2.53 -12.21
N LYS A 104 -1.24 -2.90 -12.26
CA LYS A 104 -0.80 -4.23 -12.71
C LYS A 104 -1.11 -5.34 -11.72
N SER A 105 -1.37 -5.00 -10.46
CA SER A 105 -1.69 -5.97 -9.42
C SER A 105 -3.16 -6.45 -9.44
N LYS A 106 -3.99 -5.89 -10.31
CA LYS A 106 -5.41 -6.27 -10.40
C LYS A 106 -5.55 -7.75 -10.75
N GLY A 107 -6.28 -8.49 -9.92
CA GLY A 107 -6.43 -9.95 -10.04
C GLY A 107 -5.35 -10.79 -9.37
N LEU A 108 -4.25 -10.18 -8.92
CA LEU A 108 -3.18 -10.88 -8.20
C LEU A 108 -3.36 -10.71 -6.70
N GLU A 109 -2.87 -11.67 -5.94
CA GLU A 109 -2.84 -11.65 -4.46
C GLU A 109 -1.53 -12.27 -3.97
N GLU A 110 -1.03 -11.81 -2.81
CA GLU A 110 0.15 -12.36 -2.16
C GLU A 110 -0.07 -12.45 -0.64
N GLU A 111 0.72 -13.27 0.03
CA GLU A 111 0.60 -13.43 1.49
C GLU A 111 0.89 -12.12 2.22
N ASN A 112 1.96 -11.44 1.83
CA ASN A 112 2.35 -10.15 2.39
C ASN A 112 2.44 -9.08 1.30
N VAL A 113 1.87 -7.92 1.56
CA VAL A 113 1.90 -6.79 0.63
C VAL A 113 2.52 -5.56 1.31
N ILE A 114 3.51 -4.95 0.67
CA ILE A 114 4.10 -3.68 1.10
C ILE A 114 3.63 -2.59 0.14
N ILE A 115 2.98 -1.56 0.64
CA ILE A 115 2.60 -0.39 -0.16
C ILE A 115 3.61 0.71 0.10
N ILE A 116 4.25 1.21 -0.97
CA ILE A 116 5.29 2.23 -0.92
C ILE A 116 4.83 3.55 -1.52
N ASN A 117 5.68 4.59 -1.45
CA ASN A 117 5.44 5.94 -1.95
C ASN A 117 4.20 6.61 -1.31
N LEU A 118 3.89 6.25 -0.06
CA LEU A 118 2.79 6.80 0.73
C LEU A 118 3.16 8.18 1.28
N GLU A 119 3.42 9.10 0.37
CA GLU A 119 3.87 10.45 0.67
C GLU A 119 2.89 11.51 0.15
N ASN A 120 2.76 12.61 0.88
CA ASN A 120 1.96 13.77 0.48
C ASN A 120 2.73 14.68 -0.50
N LYS A 121 3.03 14.16 -1.71
CA LYS A 121 3.75 14.83 -2.79
C LYS A 121 2.94 14.78 -4.09
N ILE A 122 3.37 15.54 -5.12
CA ILE A 122 2.74 15.55 -6.43
C ILE A 122 2.66 14.13 -7.00
N ASN A 123 3.79 13.40 -7.01
CA ASN A 123 3.89 12.01 -7.48
C ASN A 123 3.83 11.00 -6.32
N GLY A 124 3.16 11.34 -5.22
CA GLY A 124 2.95 10.43 -4.09
C GLY A 124 1.78 9.48 -4.32
N PHE A 125 1.33 8.85 -3.23
CA PHE A 125 0.11 8.07 -3.22
C PHE A 125 -0.79 8.58 -2.09
N PRO A 126 -1.87 9.36 -2.36
CA PRO A 126 -2.45 9.67 -3.68
C PRO A 126 -1.59 10.61 -4.53
N SER A 127 -1.65 10.42 -5.84
CA SER A 127 -1.11 11.37 -6.81
C SER A 127 -1.96 12.64 -6.82
N LYS A 128 -1.30 13.80 -6.92
CA LYS A 128 -1.99 15.09 -7.03
C LYS A 128 -2.16 15.55 -8.49
N ILE A 129 -1.63 14.80 -9.46
CA ILE A 129 -1.66 15.16 -10.87
C ILE A 129 -3.09 15.12 -11.42
N GLU A 130 -3.88 14.13 -11.01
CA GLU A 130 -5.27 13.94 -11.48
C GLU A 130 -6.27 14.96 -10.95
N ASN A 131 -5.88 15.76 -9.95
CA ASN A 131 -6.69 16.88 -9.44
C ASN A 131 -6.38 18.21 -10.13
N ASN A 132 -5.74 18.18 -11.30
CA ASN A 132 -5.45 19.40 -12.04
C ASN A 132 -6.77 20.02 -12.53
N GLU A 133 -6.98 21.30 -12.23
CA GLU A 133 -8.23 22.03 -12.56
C GLU A 133 -8.59 21.96 -14.03
N ILE A 134 -7.60 21.86 -14.92
CA ILE A 134 -7.78 21.74 -16.38
C ILE A 134 -8.59 20.49 -16.75
N LEU A 135 -8.36 19.35 -16.09
CA LEU A 135 -9.12 18.12 -16.36
C LEU A 135 -10.57 18.21 -15.88
N LYS A 136 -10.84 18.98 -14.82
CA LYS A 136 -12.21 19.21 -14.32
C LYS A 136 -13.07 19.98 -15.34
N TYR A 137 -12.47 20.93 -16.07
CA TYR A 137 -13.18 21.68 -17.11
C TYR A 137 -13.52 20.83 -18.34
N VAL A 138 -12.69 19.84 -18.66
CA VAL A 138 -12.88 18.96 -19.82
C VAL A 138 -13.90 17.85 -19.55
N LEU A 139 -14.03 17.40 -18.31
CA LEU A 139 -14.86 16.25 -17.96
C LEU A 139 -16.27 16.59 -17.48
N ASN A 140 -16.66 17.88 -17.38
CA ASN A 140 -17.99 18.34 -16.92
C ASN A 140 -18.49 17.64 -15.64
N GLU A 141 -17.61 17.24 -14.74
CA GLU A 141 -17.98 16.49 -13.54
C GLU A 141 -18.17 17.44 -12.35
N ASN A 142 -19.42 17.82 -12.10
CA ASN A 142 -19.82 18.72 -11.01
C ASN A 142 -19.76 18.09 -9.60
N ASP A 143 -19.42 16.79 -9.46
CA ASP A 143 -19.49 16.05 -8.19
C ASP A 143 -18.23 15.19 -7.91
N ASN A 144 -17.05 15.73 -8.15
CA ASN A 144 -15.82 14.96 -7.93
C ASN A 144 -15.45 14.88 -6.45
N TYR A 145 -15.65 13.71 -5.85
CA TYR A 145 -15.07 13.40 -4.56
C TYR A 145 -13.53 13.43 -4.64
N PRO A 146 -12.84 14.20 -3.75
CA PRO A 146 -11.39 14.38 -3.86
C PRO A 146 -10.63 13.05 -3.93
N TYR A 147 -9.76 12.92 -4.92
CA TYR A 147 -8.94 11.73 -5.14
C TYR A 147 -9.75 10.43 -5.36
N GLU A 148 -10.88 10.50 -6.06
CA GLU A 148 -11.77 9.34 -6.23
C GLU A 148 -11.05 8.13 -6.82
N GLU A 149 -10.35 8.29 -7.94
CA GLU A 149 -9.61 7.20 -8.59
C GLU A 149 -8.43 6.72 -7.74
N GLU A 150 -7.70 7.63 -7.11
CA GLU A 150 -6.63 7.28 -6.19
C GLU A 150 -7.15 6.49 -4.96
N ARG A 151 -8.36 6.78 -4.49
CA ARG A 151 -9.01 5.98 -3.45
C ARG A 151 -9.36 4.58 -3.92
N ARG A 152 -9.84 4.45 -5.17
CA ARG A 152 -10.09 3.14 -5.78
C ARG A 152 -8.79 2.34 -5.88
N LEU A 153 -7.71 2.96 -6.33
CA LEU A 153 -6.40 2.34 -6.40
C LEU A 153 -5.89 1.92 -5.02
N PHE A 154 -6.01 2.79 -4.03
CA PHE A 154 -5.56 2.46 -2.67
C PHE A 154 -6.38 1.32 -2.05
N TYR A 155 -7.70 1.29 -2.29
CA TYR A 155 -8.54 0.15 -1.93
C TYR A 155 -8.06 -1.15 -2.60
N VAL A 156 -7.74 -1.10 -3.90
CA VAL A 156 -7.18 -2.23 -4.62
C VAL A 156 -5.88 -2.68 -3.96
N ALA A 157 -4.95 -1.76 -3.68
CA ALA A 157 -3.67 -2.08 -3.04
C ALA A 157 -3.85 -2.75 -1.67
N LEU A 158 -4.71 -2.20 -0.80
CA LEU A 158 -5.02 -2.78 0.50
C LEU A 158 -5.56 -4.20 0.41
N THR A 159 -6.35 -4.50 -0.62
CA THR A 159 -7.01 -5.79 -0.78
C THR A 159 -6.20 -6.85 -1.53
N ARG A 160 -4.95 -6.55 -1.92
CA ARG A 160 -4.06 -7.51 -2.60
C ARG A 160 -3.39 -8.50 -1.65
N THR A 161 -3.49 -8.30 -0.36
CA THR A 161 -2.90 -9.23 0.62
C THR A 161 -3.87 -10.34 1.01
N LYS A 162 -3.34 -11.53 1.23
CA LYS A 162 -4.06 -12.62 1.88
C LYS A 162 -3.93 -12.53 3.41
N ASN A 163 -2.84 -11.97 3.94
CA ASN A 163 -2.57 -11.89 5.37
C ASN A 163 -2.37 -10.44 5.84
N ILE A 164 -1.19 -9.86 5.63
CA ILE A 164 -0.80 -8.58 6.21
C ILE A 164 -0.46 -7.59 5.11
N VAL A 165 -0.94 -6.37 5.27
CA VAL A 165 -0.52 -5.23 4.46
C VAL A 165 0.33 -4.29 5.31
N TYR A 166 1.51 -3.95 4.79
CA TYR A 166 2.46 -3.03 5.38
C TYR A 166 2.40 -1.70 4.65
N LEU A 167 2.06 -0.64 5.34
CA LEU A 167 2.11 0.72 4.83
C LEU A 167 3.47 1.30 5.19
N PHE A 168 4.37 1.42 4.21
CA PHE A 168 5.73 1.92 4.40
C PHE A 168 5.76 3.43 4.22
N VAL A 169 5.93 4.18 5.31
CA VAL A 169 5.55 5.59 5.43
C VAL A 169 6.70 6.47 5.86
N ASN A 170 6.89 7.60 5.16
CA ASN A 170 7.75 8.68 5.62
C ASN A 170 7.01 9.51 6.66
N LYS A 171 7.47 9.47 7.90
CA LYS A 171 6.84 10.21 9.00
C LYS A 171 6.79 11.73 8.77
N LYS A 172 7.78 12.30 8.11
CA LYS A 172 7.85 13.76 7.85
C LYS A 172 6.87 14.20 6.76
N ASN A 173 6.45 13.29 5.89
CA ASN A 173 5.61 13.62 4.74
C ASN A 173 4.53 12.55 4.48
N GLU A 174 3.76 12.28 5.52
CA GLU A 174 2.77 11.21 5.53
C GLU A 174 1.60 11.45 4.58
N SER A 175 1.24 10.43 3.82
CA SER A 175 0.08 10.43 2.93
C SER A 175 -1.22 10.75 3.68
N ILE A 176 -2.10 11.51 3.04
CA ILE A 176 -3.44 11.81 3.57
C ILE A 176 -4.28 10.54 3.78
N PHE A 177 -4.10 9.51 2.95
CA PHE A 177 -4.79 8.23 3.09
C PHE A 177 -4.32 7.45 4.31
N VAL A 178 -3.01 7.50 4.60
CA VAL A 178 -2.46 6.87 5.81
C VAL A 178 -2.97 7.58 7.06
N LYS A 179 -2.95 8.92 7.08
CA LYS A 179 -3.52 9.71 8.18
C LYS A 179 -4.99 9.36 8.43
N GLU A 180 -5.76 9.23 7.36
CA GLU A 180 -7.16 8.84 7.45
C GLU A 180 -7.36 7.46 8.08
N ILE A 181 -6.55 6.46 7.68
CA ILE A 181 -6.60 5.12 8.26
C ILE A 181 -6.22 5.15 9.75
N ILE A 182 -5.15 5.86 10.11
CA ILE A 182 -4.70 5.98 11.49
C ILE A 182 -5.79 6.59 12.38
N ASN A 183 -6.42 7.66 11.91
CA ASN A 183 -7.41 8.38 12.71
C ASN A 183 -8.69 7.57 12.91
N ASN A 184 -9.14 6.85 11.88
CA ASN A 184 -10.46 6.21 11.91
C ASN A 184 -10.44 4.74 12.33
N TYR A 185 -9.28 4.05 12.27
CA TYR A 185 -9.23 2.57 12.43
C TYR A 185 -8.13 2.09 13.38
N LYS A 186 -7.89 2.80 14.47
CA LYS A 186 -6.84 2.50 15.48
C LYS A 186 -6.88 1.05 15.98
N SER A 187 -8.07 0.46 16.15
CA SER A 187 -8.23 -0.91 16.62
C SER A 187 -7.78 -1.98 15.61
N CYS A 188 -7.78 -1.65 14.32
CA CYS A 188 -7.44 -2.57 13.22
C CYS A 188 -5.99 -2.43 12.72
N ILE A 189 -5.23 -1.47 13.26
CA ILE A 189 -3.87 -1.16 12.81
C ILE A 189 -2.84 -1.41 13.92
N GLN A 190 -1.60 -1.65 13.50
CA GLN A 190 -0.43 -1.67 14.37
C GLN A 190 0.62 -0.70 13.81
N ILE A 191 1.22 0.11 14.68
CA ILE A 191 2.20 1.11 14.29
C ILE A 191 3.57 0.69 14.80
N PHE A 192 4.55 0.62 13.90
CA PHE A 192 5.93 0.32 14.20
C PHE A 192 6.80 1.56 14.01
N LYS A 193 7.57 1.89 15.06
CA LYS A 193 8.51 3.01 15.06
C LYS A 193 9.98 2.53 15.07
N ASN A 194 10.19 1.23 15.06
CA ASN A 194 11.53 0.61 15.19
C ASN A 194 12.40 0.76 13.93
N TYR A 195 11.85 1.39 12.88
CA TYR A 195 12.53 1.70 11.62
C TYR A 195 12.91 3.19 11.51
N LEU A 196 12.70 3.93 12.60
CA LEU A 196 13.09 5.34 12.73
C LEU A 196 14.56 5.49 13.11
#